data_2f6559bd9258f0b99e7e927e76024f3c
#
_entry.id   2f6559bd9258f0b99e7e927e76024f3c
#
_cell.length_a   1.000
_cell.length_b   1.000
_cell.length_c   1.000
_cell.angle_alpha   90.00
_cell.angle_beta   90.00
_cell.angle_gamma   90.00
#
_symmetry.space_group_name_H-M   'P 1'
#
loop_
_entity.id
_entity.type
_entity.pdbx_description
1 polymer ?
#
loop_
_entity_poly.entity_id
_entity_poly.type
_entity_poly.pdbx_seq_one_letter_code
_entity_poly.pdbx_strand_id
1 'polypeptide(L)'
;MVVINIGASLVGRCPYGVWDPSGTSSDGTKNAEWTLSIWISNRAFSAAVSYDVLLHESLHAFTYSTRNCPKNSTTLYRQDARDFFGGEEYLVDALVRYYGGVYNHYRTTCELHSSEQEYLTGYINTCSA
;
A
#
# COMPACT_ATOMS: atom_id res chain seq x y z
N MET A 1 9.30 6.08 -10.27
CA MET A 1 9.12 7.20 -9.30
C MET A 1 7.67 7.23 -8.85
N VAL A 2 7.44 7.40 -7.57
CA VAL A 2 6.09 7.60 -7.03
C VAL A 2 5.86 9.10 -6.87
N VAL A 3 4.75 9.60 -7.42
CA VAL A 3 4.33 10.99 -7.26
C VAL A 3 3.21 11.05 -6.23
N ILE A 4 3.34 11.93 -5.26
CA ILE A 4 2.32 12.13 -4.23
C ILE A 4 1.52 13.38 -4.58
N ASN A 5 0.22 13.23 -4.78
CA ASN A 5 -0.69 14.32 -5.10
C ASN A 5 -1.58 14.58 -3.89
N ILE A 6 -1.25 15.63 -3.14
CA ILE A 6 -1.93 15.99 -1.90
C ILE A 6 -3.08 16.95 -2.21
N GLY A 7 -4.22 16.70 -1.61
CA GLY A 7 -5.41 17.55 -1.78
C GLY A 7 -6.15 17.36 -3.09
N ALA A 8 -5.80 16.34 -3.86
CA ALA A 8 -6.52 16.04 -5.09
C ALA A 8 -7.96 15.61 -4.81
N SER A 9 -8.89 16.05 -5.66
CA SER A 9 -10.27 15.62 -5.59
C SER A 9 -10.43 14.28 -6.32
N LEU A 10 -10.81 13.26 -5.60
CA LEU A 10 -11.13 11.94 -6.16
C LEU A 10 -12.65 11.78 -6.17
N VAL A 11 -13.30 12.44 -7.11
CA VAL A 11 -14.76 12.42 -7.24
C VAL A 11 -15.24 10.98 -7.41
N GLY A 12 -16.24 10.59 -6.60
CA GLY A 12 -16.78 9.24 -6.61
C GLY A 12 -15.97 8.22 -5.81
N ARG A 13 -14.83 8.61 -5.23
CA ARG A 13 -14.04 7.77 -4.33
C ARG A 13 -14.15 8.29 -2.91
N CYS A 14 -14.61 7.43 -2.01
CA CYS A 14 -14.75 7.76 -0.59
C CYS A 14 -13.56 7.43 0.30
N PRO A 15 -12.54 6.69 -0.13
CA PRO A 15 -11.41 6.35 0.72
C PRO A 15 -10.59 7.59 1.11
N TYR A 16 -9.76 7.44 2.12
CA TYR A 16 -8.82 8.47 2.53
C TYR A 16 -7.68 8.67 1.53
N GLY A 17 -7.37 7.66 0.75
CA GLY A 17 -6.33 7.74 -0.27
C GLY A 17 -6.42 6.58 -1.25
N VAL A 18 -5.62 6.65 -2.31
CA VAL A 18 -5.55 5.63 -3.36
C VAL A 18 -4.14 5.54 -3.89
N TRP A 19 -3.65 4.31 -4.09
CA TRP A 19 -2.50 4.02 -4.92
C TRP A 19 -2.97 3.82 -6.36
N ASP A 20 -2.42 4.58 -7.29
CA ASP A 20 -2.83 4.53 -8.71
C ASP A 20 -1.61 4.24 -9.61
N PRO A 21 -1.39 2.96 -9.95
CA PRO A 21 -0.30 2.60 -10.83
C PRO A 21 -0.56 2.94 -12.30
N SER A 22 -1.82 3.18 -12.67
CA SER A 22 -2.22 3.36 -14.07
C SER A 22 -2.36 4.82 -14.50
N GLY A 23 -2.41 5.75 -13.56
CA GLY A 23 -2.65 7.17 -13.84
C GLY A 23 -4.07 7.45 -14.30
N THR A 24 -5.05 6.64 -13.88
CA THR A 24 -6.45 6.81 -14.28
C THR A 24 -7.18 7.63 -13.21
N SER A 25 -7.75 8.76 -13.61
CA SER A 25 -8.59 9.57 -12.74
C SER A 25 -9.95 8.91 -12.47
N SER A 26 -10.72 9.48 -11.52
CA SER A 26 -12.02 8.94 -11.14
C SER A 26 -13.05 8.91 -12.27
N ASP A 27 -12.88 9.73 -13.31
CA ASP A 27 -13.76 9.76 -14.48
C ASP A 27 -13.28 8.83 -15.60
N GLY A 28 -12.22 8.05 -15.38
CA GLY A 28 -11.65 7.15 -16.36
C GLY A 28 -10.58 7.78 -17.25
N THR A 29 -10.33 9.08 -17.13
CA THR A 29 -9.30 9.76 -17.91
C THR A 29 -7.92 9.31 -17.47
N LYS A 30 -7.06 8.94 -18.40
CA LYS A 30 -5.68 8.57 -18.14
C LYS A 30 -4.74 9.73 -18.36
N ASN A 31 -3.74 9.85 -17.50
CA ASN A 31 -2.66 10.81 -17.65
C ASN A 31 -1.34 10.11 -17.30
N ALA A 32 -0.45 10.03 -18.29
CA ALA A 32 0.84 9.34 -18.12
C ALA A 32 1.71 9.96 -17.02
N GLU A 33 1.56 11.26 -16.76
CA GLU A 33 2.29 11.94 -15.69
C GLU A 33 1.83 11.52 -14.30
N TRP A 34 0.64 10.93 -14.20
CA TRP A 34 0.07 10.47 -12.92
C TRP A 34 0.32 8.98 -12.67
N THR A 35 0.97 8.30 -13.61
CA THR A 35 1.32 6.89 -13.44
C THR A 35 2.16 6.70 -12.19
N LEU A 36 1.86 5.67 -11.41
CA LEU A 36 2.49 5.40 -10.11
C LEU A 36 2.28 6.54 -9.11
N SER A 37 1.08 7.08 -9.05
CA SER A 37 0.72 8.17 -8.15
C SER A 37 0.03 7.66 -6.89
N ILE A 38 0.25 8.37 -5.79
CA ILE A 38 -0.51 8.24 -4.56
C ILE A 38 -1.42 9.46 -4.43
N TRP A 39 -2.70 9.21 -4.22
CA TRP A 39 -3.71 10.26 -4.06
C TRP A 39 -4.19 10.26 -2.62
N ILE A 40 -4.00 11.37 -1.91
CA ILE A 40 -4.50 11.56 -0.54
C ILE A 40 -5.61 12.59 -0.60
N SER A 41 -6.79 12.21 -0.16
CA SER A 41 -7.94 13.10 -0.16
C SER A 41 -7.86 14.14 0.97
N ASN A 42 -8.53 15.27 0.78
CA ASN A 42 -8.66 16.27 1.84
C ASN A 42 -9.35 15.69 3.08
N ARG A 43 -10.20 14.68 2.90
CA ARG A 43 -10.87 13.99 4.00
C ARG A 43 -9.88 13.33 4.96
N ALA A 44 -8.77 12.79 4.45
CA ALA A 44 -7.74 12.18 5.30
C ALA A 44 -7.13 13.21 6.25
N PHE A 45 -6.82 14.39 5.73
CA PHE A 45 -6.28 15.47 6.56
C PHE A 45 -7.29 15.96 7.60
N SER A 46 -8.56 16.09 7.22
CA SER A 46 -9.62 16.51 8.13
C SER A 46 -9.87 15.48 9.24
N ALA A 47 -9.67 14.19 8.97
CA ALA A 47 -9.87 13.13 9.94
C ALA A 47 -8.65 12.89 10.84
N ALA A 48 -7.56 13.65 10.67
CA ALA A 48 -6.31 13.52 11.43
C ALA A 48 -5.65 12.14 11.29
N VAL A 49 -5.86 11.44 10.17
CA VAL A 49 -5.26 10.13 9.89
C VAL A 49 -4.33 10.19 8.67
N SER A 50 -3.94 11.39 8.24
CA SER A 50 -3.19 11.59 6.99
C SER A 50 -1.86 10.84 6.96
N TYR A 51 -1.15 10.76 8.10
CA TYR A 51 0.12 10.04 8.15
C TYR A 51 -0.07 8.54 7.85
N ASP A 52 -1.03 7.91 8.53
CA ASP A 52 -1.27 6.48 8.35
C ASP A 52 -1.85 6.18 6.96
N VAL A 53 -2.65 7.08 6.41
CA VAL A 53 -3.15 6.95 5.03
C VAL A 53 -2.00 7.05 4.04
N LEU A 54 -1.11 8.03 4.21
CA LEU A 54 0.08 8.17 3.37
C LEU A 54 0.95 6.91 3.45
N LEU A 55 1.18 6.41 4.65
CA LEU A 55 1.94 5.19 4.86
C LEU A 55 1.27 4.00 4.17
N HIS A 56 -0.04 3.84 4.32
CA HIS A 56 -0.81 2.78 3.69
C HIS A 56 -0.65 2.79 2.16
N GLU A 57 -0.86 3.94 1.55
CA GLU A 57 -0.75 4.06 0.09
C GLU A 57 0.69 3.91 -0.39
N SER A 58 1.66 4.38 0.39
CA SER A 58 3.07 4.18 0.09
C SER A 58 3.45 2.69 0.11
N LEU A 59 2.83 1.93 0.99
CA LEU A 59 3.08 0.49 1.08
C LEU A 59 2.42 -0.29 -0.07
N HIS A 60 1.30 0.19 -0.62
CA HIS A 60 0.80 -0.32 -1.89
C HIS A 60 1.82 -0.10 -3.01
N ALA A 61 2.45 1.07 -3.04
CA ALA A 61 3.51 1.35 -4.00
C ALA A 61 4.71 0.42 -3.80
N PHE A 62 5.07 0.15 -2.56
CA PHE A 62 6.15 -0.79 -2.25
C PHE A 62 5.81 -2.20 -2.75
N THR A 63 4.63 -2.74 -2.41
CA THR A 63 4.26 -4.09 -2.86
C THR A 63 4.23 -4.18 -4.39
N TYR A 64 3.75 -3.14 -5.06
CA TYR A 64 3.78 -3.07 -6.52
C TYR A 64 5.21 -3.10 -7.04
N SER A 65 6.15 -2.40 -6.40
CA SER A 65 7.55 -2.39 -6.80
C SER A 65 8.21 -3.76 -6.71
N THR A 66 7.67 -4.64 -5.86
CA THR A 66 8.18 -6.01 -5.66
C THR A 66 7.56 -7.04 -6.61
N ARG A 67 6.71 -6.62 -7.55
CA ARG A 67 5.96 -7.55 -8.40
C ARG A 67 6.80 -8.53 -9.21
N ASN A 68 8.06 -8.17 -9.46
CA ASN A 68 9.01 -9.02 -10.17
C ASN A 68 10.09 -9.61 -9.25
N CYS A 69 9.96 -9.41 -7.94
CA CYS A 69 10.94 -9.96 -6.99
C CYS A 69 10.75 -11.47 -6.88
N PRO A 70 11.74 -12.27 -7.27
CA PRO A 70 11.63 -13.72 -7.22
C PRO A 70 11.84 -14.23 -5.80
N LYS A 71 10.99 -15.18 -5.39
CA LYS A 71 11.19 -15.97 -4.18
C LYS A 71 11.84 -17.31 -4.52
N ASN A 72 11.28 -17.97 -5.53
CA ASN A 72 11.80 -19.21 -6.08
C ASN A 72 11.39 -19.30 -7.56
N SER A 73 11.69 -20.43 -8.21
CA SER A 73 11.43 -20.61 -9.63
C SER A 73 9.94 -20.57 -10.03
N THR A 74 9.03 -20.71 -9.08
CA THR A 74 7.58 -20.82 -9.34
C THR A 74 6.74 -19.76 -8.65
N THR A 75 7.27 -19.05 -7.66
CA THR A 75 6.51 -18.13 -6.84
C THR A 75 7.23 -16.79 -6.72
N LEU A 76 6.51 -15.70 -6.93
CA LEU A 76 6.99 -14.35 -6.67
C LEU A 76 6.68 -13.96 -5.23
N TYR A 77 7.55 -13.16 -4.63
CA TYR A 77 7.39 -12.74 -3.24
C TYR A 77 6.10 -11.98 -2.97
N ARG A 78 5.72 -11.08 -3.88
CA ARG A 78 4.48 -10.32 -3.71
C ARG A 78 3.27 -11.24 -3.62
N GLN A 79 3.18 -12.21 -4.50
CA GLN A 79 2.07 -13.16 -4.49
C GLN A 79 2.07 -14.01 -3.22
N ASP A 80 3.24 -14.47 -2.82
CA ASP A 80 3.37 -15.25 -1.59
C ASP A 80 2.99 -14.43 -0.35
N ALA A 81 3.41 -13.19 -0.28
CA ALA A 81 3.06 -12.30 0.83
C ALA A 81 1.56 -12.01 0.88
N ARG A 82 0.93 -11.80 -0.27
CA ARG A 82 -0.53 -11.65 -0.35
C ARG A 82 -1.23 -12.90 0.15
N ASP A 83 -0.78 -14.06 -0.26
CA ASP A 83 -1.36 -15.32 0.18
C ASP A 83 -1.17 -15.53 1.68
N PHE A 84 0.01 -15.18 2.20
CA PHE A 84 0.32 -15.32 3.62
C PHE A 84 -0.60 -14.46 4.50
N PHE A 85 -0.91 -13.24 4.09
CA PHE A 85 -1.73 -12.30 4.87
C PHE A 85 -3.21 -12.32 4.50
N GLY A 86 -3.59 -12.97 3.42
CA GLY A 86 -4.99 -13.07 3.00
C GLY A 86 -5.41 -12.05 1.94
N GLY A 87 -4.48 -11.35 1.32
CA GLY A 87 -4.73 -10.41 0.24
C GLY A 87 -3.90 -9.14 0.34
N GLU A 88 -3.92 -8.33 -0.71
CA GLU A 88 -3.13 -7.11 -0.81
C GLU A 88 -3.41 -6.14 0.34
N GLU A 89 -4.68 -5.91 0.65
CA GLU A 89 -5.05 -4.95 1.69
C GLU A 89 -4.62 -5.41 3.08
N TYR A 90 -4.72 -6.70 3.35
CA TYR A 90 -4.26 -7.28 4.62
C TYR A 90 -2.73 -7.24 4.72
N LEU A 91 -2.04 -7.48 3.62
CA LEU A 91 -0.57 -7.34 3.55
C LEU A 91 -0.16 -5.90 3.85
N VAL A 92 -0.82 -4.92 3.23
CA VAL A 92 -0.50 -3.51 3.43
C VAL A 92 -0.80 -3.09 4.87
N ASP A 93 -1.93 -3.50 5.44
CA ASP A 93 -2.22 -3.24 6.85
C ASP A 93 -1.14 -3.81 7.78
N ALA A 94 -0.65 -5.02 7.48
CA ALA A 94 0.44 -5.63 8.25
C ALA A 94 1.73 -4.82 8.12
N LEU A 95 2.05 -4.34 6.92
CA LEU A 95 3.21 -3.48 6.67
C LEU A 95 3.10 -2.14 7.40
N VAL A 96 1.90 -1.56 7.45
CA VAL A 96 1.65 -0.33 8.24
C VAL A 96 2.04 -0.58 9.69
N ARG A 97 1.61 -1.69 10.27
CA ARG A 97 1.98 -2.06 11.63
C ARG A 97 3.47 -2.29 11.80
N TYR A 98 4.10 -2.93 10.83
CA TYR A 98 5.55 -3.18 10.84
C TYR A 98 6.33 -1.86 10.95
N TYR A 99 5.86 -0.82 10.28
CA TYR A 99 6.49 0.50 10.30
C TYR A 99 5.96 1.44 11.38
N GLY A 100 5.21 0.94 12.33
CA GLY A 100 4.77 1.69 13.50
C GLY A 100 3.48 2.48 13.32
N GLY A 101 2.78 2.32 12.21
CA GLY A 101 1.45 2.89 12.03
C GLY A 101 0.42 2.18 12.89
N VAL A 102 -0.65 2.86 13.24
CA VAL A 102 -1.65 2.35 14.19
C VAL A 102 -3.04 2.14 13.57
N TYR A 103 -3.26 2.64 12.36
CA TYR A 103 -4.56 2.56 11.72
C TYR A 103 -4.66 1.33 10.82
N ASN A 104 -5.64 0.47 11.09
CA ASN A 104 -5.96 -0.68 10.24
C ASN A 104 -7.22 -0.41 9.43
N HIS A 105 -7.21 -0.75 8.14
CA HIS A 105 -8.39 -0.73 7.30
C HIS A 105 -9.13 -2.06 7.33
N TYR A 106 -8.40 -3.16 7.31
CA TYR A 106 -8.94 -4.51 7.10
C TYR A 106 -8.60 -5.47 8.23
N ARG A 107 -7.39 -5.39 8.76
CA ARG A 107 -6.98 -6.27 9.86
C ARG A 107 -7.75 -5.93 11.13
N THR A 108 -8.14 -6.97 11.87
CA THR A 108 -8.83 -6.81 13.15
C THR A 108 -7.90 -6.93 14.34
N THR A 109 -6.66 -7.39 14.12
CA THR A 109 -5.65 -7.53 15.18
C THR A 109 -4.77 -6.30 15.23
N CYS A 110 -4.49 -5.82 16.46
CA CYS A 110 -3.74 -4.58 16.65
C CYS A 110 -2.24 -4.75 16.50
N GLU A 111 -1.73 -5.95 16.68
CA GLU A 111 -0.29 -6.22 16.67
C GLU A 111 0.05 -7.33 15.68
N LEU A 112 1.31 -7.34 15.25
CA LEU A 112 1.85 -8.43 14.46
C LEU A 112 2.28 -9.59 15.36
N HIS A 113 1.94 -10.81 14.97
CA HIS A 113 2.55 -12.00 15.58
C HIS A 113 4.03 -12.05 15.20
N SER A 114 4.84 -12.73 16.01
CA SER A 114 6.27 -12.87 15.73
C SER A 114 6.55 -13.52 14.37
N SER A 115 5.72 -14.49 13.97
CA SER A 115 5.83 -15.13 12.66
C SER A 115 5.54 -14.17 11.51
N GLU A 116 4.58 -13.28 11.69
CA GLU A 116 4.25 -12.24 10.71
C GLU A 116 5.38 -11.23 10.58
N GLN A 117 5.94 -10.80 11.70
CA GLN A 117 7.04 -9.86 11.71
C GLN A 117 8.29 -10.45 11.06
N GLU A 118 8.61 -11.69 11.34
CA GLU A 118 9.72 -12.40 10.72
C GLU A 118 9.53 -12.52 9.21
N TYR A 119 8.31 -12.86 8.77
CA TYR A 119 7.97 -12.95 7.35
C TYR A 119 8.19 -11.61 6.65
N LEU A 120 7.66 -10.52 7.22
CA LEU A 120 7.79 -9.19 6.63
C LEU A 120 9.23 -8.73 6.60
N THR A 121 10.01 -9.02 7.62
CA THR A 121 11.45 -8.69 7.63
C THR A 121 12.15 -9.36 6.46
N GLY A 122 11.89 -10.63 6.21
CA GLY A 122 12.46 -11.36 5.08
C GLY A 122 12.02 -10.81 3.73
N TYR A 123 10.74 -10.52 3.59
CA TYR A 123 10.16 -9.93 2.38
C TYR A 123 10.80 -8.58 2.06
N ILE A 124 10.82 -7.69 3.04
CA ILE A 124 11.36 -6.33 2.88
C ILE A 124 12.84 -6.39 2.54
N ASN A 125 13.62 -7.15 3.30
CA ASN A 125 15.07 -7.23 3.09
C ASN A 125 15.44 -7.83 1.74
N THR A 126 14.65 -8.76 1.24
CA THR A 126 14.93 -9.41 -0.03
C THR A 126 14.50 -8.58 -1.23
N CYS A 127 13.39 -7.85 -1.12
CA CYS A 127 12.76 -7.20 -2.27
C CYS A 127 12.92 -5.67 -2.31
N SER A 128 13.56 -5.06 -1.32
CA SER A 128 13.71 -3.60 -1.25
C SER A 128 15.00 -3.07 -1.86
N ALA A 129 15.74 -3.92 -2.52
CA ALA A 129 17.00 -3.53 -3.16
C ALA A 129 16.80 -2.61 -4.35
#